data_536a14457c5332b6bbfeada939384f33
#
_entry.id   536a14457c5332b6bbfeada939384f33
#
_cell.length_a   1.000
_cell.length_b   1.000
_cell.length_c   1.000
_cell.angle_alpha   90.00
_cell.angle_beta   90.00
_cell.angle_gamma   90.00
#
_symmetry.space_group_name_H-M   'P 1'
#
loop_
_entity.id
_entity.type
_entity.pdbx_description
1 polymer ?
#
loop_
_entity_poly.entity_id
_entity_poly.type
_entity_poly.pdbx_seq_one_letter_code
_entity_poly.pdbx_strand_id
1 'polypeptide(L)' 'MSDNATRVREIIAQELGVESEKVTDEANFVEDLGADSLDTVELVMAFEEEFGIEIPDEDAEQMQTVGQAIKYLTEKES' A
#
# COMPACT_ATOMS: atom_id res chain seq x y z
N MET A 1 14.76 11.79 -7.84
CA MET A 1 14.58 11.03 -6.60
C MET A 1 13.12 10.68 -6.41
N SER A 2 12.81 9.41 -6.44
CA SER A 2 11.44 8.99 -6.27
C SER A 2 11.06 9.07 -4.79
N ASP A 3 9.91 9.63 -4.50
CA ASP A 3 9.45 9.66 -3.14
C ASP A 3 8.67 8.38 -2.84
N ASN A 4 8.53 8.06 -1.56
CA ASN A 4 7.86 6.84 -1.14
C ASN A 4 6.39 6.83 -1.52
N ALA A 5 5.76 7.97 -1.51
CA ALA A 5 4.35 8.06 -1.87
C ALA A 5 4.11 7.59 -3.30
N THR A 6 4.96 8.04 -4.23
CA THR A 6 4.83 7.64 -5.63
C THR A 6 5.04 6.14 -5.78
N ARG A 7 6.06 5.60 -5.11
CA ARG A 7 6.35 4.17 -5.19
C ARG A 7 5.19 3.33 -4.64
N VAL A 8 4.64 3.76 -3.51
CA VAL A 8 3.52 3.05 -2.90
C VAL A 8 2.31 3.05 -3.84
N ARG A 9 2.00 4.20 -4.42
CA ARG A 9 0.86 4.28 -5.34
C ARG A 9 1.05 3.41 -6.58
N GLU A 10 2.26 3.35 -7.10
CA GLU A 10 2.54 2.52 -8.26
C GLU A 10 2.38 1.03 -7.94
N ILE A 11 2.86 0.63 -6.77
CA ILE A 11 2.71 -0.76 -6.33
C ILE A 11 1.23 -1.11 -6.21
N ILE A 12 0.46 -0.23 -5.57
CA ILE A 12 -0.96 -0.47 -5.39
C ILE A 12 -1.67 -0.58 -6.75
N ALA A 13 -1.36 0.34 -7.65
CA ALA A 13 -1.99 0.33 -8.97
C ALA A 13 -1.73 -0.98 -9.70
N GLN A 14 -0.50 -1.46 -9.63
CA GLN A 14 -0.13 -2.71 -10.29
C GLN A 14 -0.79 -3.92 -9.65
N GLU A 15 -0.77 -3.98 -8.33
CA GLU A 15 -1.30 -5.14 -7.63
C GLU A 15 -2.83 -5.24 -7.75
N LEU A 16 -3.51 -4.12 -7.72
CA LEU A 16 -4.96 -4.11 -7.79
C LEU A 16 -5.50 -3.92 -9.20
N GLY A 17 -4.64 -3.64 -10.15
CA GLY A 17 -5.06 -3.45 -11.54
C GLY A 17 -5.92 -2.23 -11.74
N VAL A 18 -5.65 -1.15 -10.98
CA VAL A 18 -6.39 0.09 -11.09
C VAL A 18 -5.48 1.18 -11.62
N GLU A 19 -6.09 2.24 -12.14
CA GLU A 19 -5.32 3.37 -12.63
C GLU A 19 -4.70 4.13 -11.47
N SER A 20 -3.46 4.59 -11.65
CA SER A 20 -2.75 5.28 -10.58
C SER A 20 -3.48 6.56 -10.14
N GLU A 21 -4.26 7.16 -11.04
CA GLU A 21 -5.04 8.35 -10.70
C GLU A 21 -6.08 8.07 -9.63
N LYS A 22 -6.55 6.83 -9.54
CA LYS A 22 -7.55 6.45 -8.53
C LYS A 22 -6.92 6.13 -7.18
N VAL A 23 -5.60 6.00 -7.14
CA VAL A 23 -4.90 5.68 -5.92
C VAL A 23 -4.56 6.98 -5.18
N THR A 24 -5.56 7.52 -4.50
CA THR A 24 -5.41 8.75 -3.74
C THR A 24 -5.16 8.43 -2.28
N ASP A 25 -4.64 9.39 -1.52
CA ASP A 25 -4.34 9.16 -0.11
C ASP A 25 -5.55 8.72 0.69
N GLU A 26 -6.72 9.20 0.31
CA GLU A 26 -7.95 8.88 1.03
C GLU A 26 -8.59 7.58 0.60
N ALA A 27 -8.12 7.00 -0.50
CA ALA A 27 -8.72 5.78 -1.03
C ALA A 27 -8.54 4.62 -0.07
N ASN A 28 -9.64 3.93 0.20
CA ASN A 28 -9.63 2.72 1.03
C ASN A 28 -9.38 1.53 0.11
N PHE A 29 -8.48 0.64 0.51
CA PHE A 29 -8.12 -0.49 -0.35
C PHE A 29 -9.32 -1.36 -0.69
N VAL A 30 -10.15 -1.63 0.29
CA VAL A 30 -11.29 -2.52 0.09
C VAL A 30 -12.49 -1.77 -0.48
N GLU A 31 -12.86 -0.65 0.12
CA GLU A 31 -14.09 0.05 -0.25
C GLU A 31 -13.96 0.85 -1.54
N ASP A 32 -12.82 1.48 -1.74
CA ASP A 32 -12.64 2.35 -2.91
C ASP A 32 -11.92 1.66 -4.06
N LEU A 33 -10.95 0.82 -3.75
CA LEU A 33 -10.13 0.16 -4.77
C LEU A 33 -10.55 -1.29 -5.03
N GLY A 34 -11.49 -1.81 -4.24
CA GLY A 34 -12.05 -3.12 -4.49
C GLY A 34 -11.15 -4.29 -4.13
N ALA A 35 -10.18 -4.09 -3.26
CA ALA A 35 -9.30 -5.18 -2.84
C ALA A 35 -10.04 -6.15 -1.94
N ASP A 36 -9.83 -7.44 -2.15
CA ASP A 36 -10.32 -8.44 -1.21
C ASP A 36 -9.19 -8.85 -0.27
N SER A 37 -9.45 -9.84 0.60
CA SER A 37 -8.46 -10.24 1.59
C SER A 37 -7.18 -10.78 0.97
N LEU A 38 -7.29 -11.48 -0.14
CA LEU A 38 -6.12 -11.99 -0.84
C LEU A 38 -5.31 -10.85 -1.44
N ASP A 39 -6.00 -9.87 -2.02
CA ASP A 39 -5.33 -8.72 -2.60
C ASP A 39 -4.56 -7.94 -1.54
N THR A 40 -5.15 -7.77 -0.35
CA THR A 40 -4.45 -7.04 0.70
C THR A 40 -3.21 -7.78 1.18
N VAL A 41 -3.26 -9.11 1.26
CA VAL A 41 -2.10 -9.91 1.62
C VAL A 41 -1.00 -9.74 0.58
N GLU A 42 -1.35 -9.82 -0.69
CA GLU A 42 -0.37 -9.66 -1.77
C GLU A 42 0.22 -8.26 -1.77
N LEU A 43 -0.60 -7.26 -1.46
CA LEU A 43 -0.14 -5.90 -1.38
C LEU A 43 0.91 -5.73 -0.28
N VAL A 44 0.64 -6.30 0.88
CA VAL A 44 1.58 -6.24 2.00
C VAL A 44 2.90 -6.90 1.61
N MET A 45 2.82 -8.05 0.96
CA MET A 45 4.03 -8.75 0.52
C MET A 45 4.83 -7.92 -0.48
N ALA A 46 4.13 -7.26 -1.41
CA ALA A 46 4.79 -6.41 -2.38
C ALA A 46 5.51 -5.24 -1.70
N PHE A 47 4.89 -4.65 -0.69
CA PHE A 47 5.53 -3.58 0.08
C PHE A 47 6.76 -4.09 0.80
N GLU A 48 6.68 -5.27 1.39
CA GLU A 48 7.82 -5.84 2.10
C GLU A 48 9.00 -6.05 1.17
N GLU A 49 8.74 -6.54 -0.03
CA GLU A 49 9.81 -6.78 -0.99
C GLU A 49 10.39 -5.47 -1.53
N GLU A 50 9.52 -4.51 -1.81
CA GLU A 50 9.97 -3.25 -2.40
C GLU A 50 10.80 -2.43 -1.41
N PHE A 51 10.41 -2.42 -0.15
CA PHE A 51 11.06 -1.58 0.86
C PHE A 51 12.03 -2.36 1.74
N GLY A 52 12.09 -3.68 1.59
CA GLY A 52 13.01 -4.51 2.36
C GLY A 52 12.71 -4.51 3.86
N ILE A 53 11.43 -4.55 4.22
CA ILE A 53 11.00 -4.53 5.60
C ILE A 53 10.02 -5.67 5.87
N GLU A 54 9.75 -5.92 7.14
CA GLU A 54 8.73 -6.87 7.52
C GLU A 54 7.53 -6.10 8.10
N ILE A 55 6.35 -6.47 7.67
CA ILE A 55 5.12 -5.85 8.14
C ILE A 55 4.32 -6.89 8.91
N PRO A 56 4.26 -6.79 10.24
CA PRO A 56 3.44 -7.72 11.03
C PRO A 56 1.96 -7.61 10.66
N ASP A 57 1.22 -8.69 10.86
CA ASP A 57 -0.20 -8.71 10.53
C ASP A 57 -0.97 -7.60 11.26
N GLU A 58 -0.60 -7.33 12.51
CA GLU A 58 -1.24 -6.27 13.28
C GLU A 58 -1.11 -4.92 12.60
N ASP A 59 0.07 -4.65 12.07
CA ASP A 59 0.32 -3.39 11.39
C ASP A 59 -0.39 -3.33 10.05
N ALA A 60 -0.41 -4.47 9.35
CA ALA A 60 -1.09 -4.55 8.07
C ALA A 60 -2.58 -4.24 8.21
N GLU A 61 -3.18 -4.68 9.31
CA GLU A 61 -4.60 -4.43 9.55
C GLU A 61 -4.90 -2.94 9.74
N GLN A 62 -3.91 -2.17 10.16
CA GLN A 62 -4.08 -0.73 10.35
C GLN A 62 -3.91 0.07 9.06
N MET A 63 -3.36 -0.56 8.02
CA MET A 63 -3.16 0.10 6.74
C MET A 63 -4.41 -0.10 5.88
N GLN A 64 -5.43 0.69 6.12
CA GLN A 64 -6.70 0.57 5.41
C GLN A 64 -6.81 1.54 4.25
N THR A 65 -6.07 2.64 4.29
CA THR A 65 -6.07 3.60 3.21
C THR A 65 -4.66 3.76 2.64
N VAL A 66 -4.61 4.33 1.44
CA VAL A 66 -3.32 4.57 0.78
C VAL A 66 -2.43 5.48 1.64
N GLY A 67 -3.02 6.53 2.20
CA GLY A 67 -2.26 7.46 3.05
C GLY A 67 -1.68 6.78 4.28
N GLN A 68 -2.44 5.88 4.89
CA GLN A 68 -1.95 5.15 6.05
C GLN A 68 -0.78 4.25 5.68
N ALA A 69 -0.85 3.62 4.52
CA ALA A 69 0.23 2.77 4.04
C ALA A 69 1.49 3.59 3.76
N ILE A 70 1.32 4.75 3.12
CA ILE A 70 2.44 5.63 2.81
C ILE A 70 3.13 6.07 4.10
N LYS A 71 2.35 6.50 5.07
CA LYS A 71 2.89 6.95 6.35
C LYS A 71 3.66 5.83 7.06
N TYR A 72 3.06 4.66 7.12
CA TYR A 72 3.68 3.51 7.77
C TYR A 72 5.03 3.18 7.12
N LEU A 73 5.02 3.06 5.80
CA LEU A 73 6.22 2.67 5.07
C LEU A 73 7.32 3.73 5.17
N THR A 74 6.92 4.99 5.14
CA THR A 74 7.89 6.09 5.29
C THR A 74 8.56 6.05 6.66
N GLU A 75 7.79 5.78 7.69
CA GLU A 75 8.33 5.70 9.05
C GLU A 75 9.25 4.50 9.23
N LYS A 76 8.90 3.38 8.62
CA LYS A 76 9.72 2.18 8.74
C LYS A 76 11.02 2.28 7.98
N GLU A 77 11.02 3.01 6.90
CA GLU A 77 12.19 3.15 6.05
C GLU A 77 13.22 4.12 6.60
N SER A 78 12.79 5.07 7.40
CA SER A 78 13.69 6.11 7.92
C SER A 78 14.56 5.64 9.08
#